data_da256994a3ff9412208038780d85a591
#
_entry.id   da256994a3ff9412208038780d85a591
#
_cell.length_a   1.000
_cell.length_b   1.000
_cell.length_c   1.000
_cell.angle_alpha   90.00
_cell.angle_beta   90.00
_cell.angle_gamma   90.00
#
_symmetry.space_group_name_H-M   'P 1'
#
loop_
_entity.id
_entity.type
_entity.pdbx_description
1 polymer ?
#
loop_
_entity_poly.entity_id
_entity_poly.type
_entity_poly.pdbx_seq_one_letter_code
_entity_poly.pdbx_strand_id
1 'polypeptide(L)'
;AVIIQELAGSQHGDYFYPHVSGVAQSFNYYPISYIKPNDGLCIAALGLGTYLVTGGTAFRFCPRYPKLDIELLEHPLENTQRSFHALSLRDNNPDLLKGEMASLSELPIDVAENDRYFSMFASTWDALDQRFVPGVSANGHRIIDFANILKHEAYPFAKAIDIALDIGKRSMGTPVEIEYALNFDDDKQEPTLYLLQLKPLIHLEDQIEIDLSSIQKDACFLLSRNCMGNGRDLSIHNIVWVDPRKFQRNETLEIAAEIEELDVLARKENFDYLLIGPGRWGTRDRWLGVPVSFDQISHAKVIVEMDLPGFVVDSSLGSHFFHNLTTMRIKYMKINQGSADDHIDLEWLYSLKPRVGTRHCVLTELNTSLDMRFDGRSGK
;
A
#
# COMPACT_ATOMS: atom_id res chain seq x y z
N ALA A 1 -13.55 -6.92 -29.70
CA ALA A 1 -14.00 -8.17 -29.06
C ALA A 1 -14.87 -7.81 -27.87
N VAL A 2 -15.91 -8.62 -27.60
CA VAL A 2 -16.77 -8.49 -26.41
C VAL A 2 -16.57 -9.76 -25.59
N ILE A 3 -16.34 -9.62 -24.29
CA ILE A 3 -16.26 -10.73 -23.34
C ILE A 3 -17.53 -10.72 -22.52
N ILE A 4 -18.25 -11.84 -22.47
CA ILE A 4 -19.42 -12.05 -21.60
C ILE A 4 -19.00 -13.09 -20.58
N GLN A 5 -19.11 -12.74 -19.30
CA GLN A 5 -18.71 -13.59 -18.18
C GLN A 5 -19.82 -13.61 -17.14
N GLU A 6 -20.03 -14.77 -16.51
CA GLU A 6 -20.92 -14.89 -15.38
C GLU A 6 -20.41 -14.06 -14.21
N LEU A 7 -21.30 -13.31 -13.55
CA LEU A 7 -20.94 -12.55 -12.36
C LEU A 7 -20.86 -13.50 -11.16
N ALA A 8 -19.69 -13.57 -10.54
CA ALA A 8 -19.51 -14.36 -9.33
C ALA A 8 -20.21 -13.70 -8.14
N GLY A 9 -20.89 -14.49 -7.33
CA GLY A 9 -21.62 -14.01 -6.16
C GLY A 9 -22.90 -14.80 -5.89
N SER A 10 -23.69 -14.29 -4.97
CA SER A 10 -25.02 -14.79 -4.62
C SER A 10 -25.99 -13.64 -4.33
N GLN A 11 -27.28 -13.97 -4.35
CA GLN A 11 -28.32 -13.01 -4.03
C GLN A 11 -28.48 -12.87 -2.51
N HIS A 12 -28.45 -11.63 -2.02
CA HIS A 12 -28.65 -11.24 -0.64
C HIS A 12 -29.82 -10.23 -0.59
N GLY A 13 -31.03 -10.74 -0.48
CA GLY A 13 -32.22 -9.90 -0.58
C GLY A 13 -32.36 -9.24 -1.95
N ASP A 14 -32.30 -7.91 -1.96
CA ASP A 14 -32.41 -7.09 -3.18
C ASP A 14 -31.08 -6.80 -3.87
N TYR A 15 -29.99 -7.41 -3.40
CA TYR A 15 -28.66 -7.17 -3.90
C TYR A 15 -27.96 -8.47 -4.31
N PHE A 16 -26.98 -8.35 -5.22
CA PHE A 16 -26.15 -9.46 -5.64
C PHE A 16 -24.67 -9.09 -5.51
N TYR A 17 -23.91 -9.89 -4.76
CA TYR A 17 -22.49 -9.69 -4.55
C TYR A 17 -21.80 -10.97 -4.06
N PRO A 18 -20.47 -11.15 -4.28
CA PRO A 18 -19.68 -12.18 -3.65
C PRO A 18 -19.35 -11.79 -2.21
N HIS A 19 -19.16 -12.76 -1.34
CA HIS A 19 -18.77 -12.50 0.05
C HIS A 19 -17.38 -11.88 0.17
N VAL A 20 -16.46 -12.24 -0.73
CA VAL A 20 -15.12 -11.65 -0.81
C VAL A 20 -14.77 -11.44 -2.28
N SER A 21 -14.16 -10.32 -2.59
CA SER A 21 -13.48 -10.09 -3.86
C SER A 21 -12.10 -9.51 -3.60
N GLY A 22 -11.21 -9.66 -4.58
CA GLY A 22 -9.87 -9.14 -4.38
C GLY A 22 -8.92 -9.33 -5.53
N VAL A 23 -7.70 -8.89 -5.26
CA VAL A 23 -6.54 -9.02 -6.14
C VAL A 23 -5.41 -9.68 -5.37
N ALA A 24 -4.73 -10.62 -6.00
CA ALA A 24 -3.55 -11.23 -5.43
C ALA A 24 -2.38 -11.19 -6.42
N GLN A 25 -1.19 -10.90 -5.91
CA GLN A 25 0.03 -10.75 -6.67
C GLN A 25 1.07 -11.77 -6.22
N SER A 26 1.72 -12.44 -7.16
CA SER A 26 2.76 -13.43 -6.86
C SER A 26 4.10 -12.80 -6.48
N PHE A 27 4.18 -11.47 -6.49
CA PHE A 27 5.34 -10.70 -6.12
C PHE A 27 4.91 -9.43 -5.40
N ASN A 28 5.52 -9.17 -4.24
CA ASN A 28 5.27 -7.98 -3.43
C ASN A 28 6.47 -7.03 -3.56
N TYR A 29 6.27 -5.86 -4.18
CA TYR A 29 7.31 -4.82 -4.30
C TYR A 29 7.56 -4.04 -3.01
N TYR A 30 6.72 -4.25 -1.99
CA TYR A 30 6.76 -3.54 -0.71
C TYR A 30 6.67 -4.54 0.47
N PRO A 31 7.60 -5.50 0.54
CA PRO A 31 7.57 -6.49 1.61
C PRO A 31 7.89 -5.83 2.96
N ILE A 32 7.17 -6.26 3.99
CA ILE A 32 7.36 -5.78 5.36
C ILE A 32 7.73 -6.94 6.29
N SER A 33 8.38 -6.62 7.41
CA SER A 33 8.79 -7.61 8.41
C SER A 33 9.69 -8.70 7.78
N TYR A 34 9.42 -9.96 8.02
CA TYR A 34 10.17 -11.10 7.45
C TYR A 34 9.62 -11.62 6.12
N ILE A 35 8.57 -10.97 5.58
CA ILE A 35 8.01 -11.31 4.27
C ILE A 35 9.05 -11.02 3.19
N LYS A 36 9.19 -11.95 2.26
CA LYS A 36 10.03 -11.77 1.07
C LYS A 36 9.17 -11.32 -0.12
N PRO A 37 9.76 -10.63 -1.11
CA PRO A 37 9.03 -10.25 -2.32
C PRO A 37 8.26 -11.39 -2.98
N ASN A 38 8.85 -12.58 -3.07
CA ASN A 38 8.24 -13.78 -3.68
C ASN A 38 7.16 -14.47 -2.83
N ASP A 39 6.88 -13.99 -1.62
CA ASP A 39 5.80 -14.53 -0.79
C ASP A 39 4.43 -13.97 -1.18
N GLY A 40 4.41 -12.98 -2.05
CA GLY A 40 3.20 -12.41 -2.63
C GLY A 40 2.47 -11.42 -1.72
N LEU A 41 1.40 -10.88 -2.26
CA LEU A 41 0.49 -9.95 -1.58
C LEU A 41 -0.94 -10.26 -2.03
N CYS A 42 -1.87 -10.25 -1.10
CA CYS A 42 -3.29 -10.38 -1.37
C CYS A 42 -4.05 -9.20 -0.77
N ILE A 43 -5.02 -8.69 -1.52
CA ILE A 43 -5.94 -7.63 -1.13
C ILE A 43 -7.34 -8.23 -1.19
N ALA A 44 -8.11 -8.07 -0.12
CA ALA A 44 -9.46 -8.61 0.01
C ALA A 44 -10.45 -7.55 0.52
N ALA A 45 -11.65 -7.57 -0.02
CA ALA A 45 -12.76 -6.73 0.39
C ALA A 45 -14.08 -7.51 0.35
N LEU A 46 -15.05 -7.11 1.17
CA LEU A 46 -16.43 -7.54 1.09
C LEU A 46 -17.08 -6.93 -0.16
N GLY A 47 -17.90 -7.69 -0.86
CA GLY A 47 -18.69 -7.22 -2.00
C GLY A 47 -17.98 -7.31 -3.35
N LEU A 48 -18.44 -6.55 -4.34
CA LEU A 48 -17.91 -6.55 -5.70
C LEU A 48 -16.54 -5.89 -5.78
N GLY A 49 -15.65 -6.42 -6.63
CA GLY A 49 -14.29 -5.94 -6.84
C GLY A 49 -14.17 -4.51 -7.37
N THR A 50 -15.24 -3.94 -7.93
CA THR A 50 -15.34 -2.53 -8.31
C THR A 50 -15.04 -1.57 -7.15
N TYR A 51 -15.31 -1.99 -5.91
CA TYR A 51 -14.97 -1.24 -4.70
C TYR A 51 -13.45 -1.00 -4.58
N LEU A 52 -12.64 -2.00 -4.91
CA LEU A 52 -11.19 -1.89 -4.91
C LEU A 52 -10.66 -0.97 -6.04
N VAL A 53 -11.28 -1.05 -7.21
CA VAL A 53 -10.91 -0.24 -8.38
C VAL A 53 -11.18 1.25 -8.12
N THR A 54 -12.23 1.57 -7.37
CA THR A 54 -12.58 2.95 -7.00
C THR A 54 -11.78 3.50 -5.80
N GLY A 55 -10.82 2.73 -5.29
CA GLY A 55 -9.94 3.16 -4.21
C GLY A 55 -10.50 2.92 -2.80
N GLY A 56 -11.43 2.01 -2.66
CA GLY A 56 -11.99 1.61 -1.36
C GLY A 56 -10.94 0.99 -0.43
N THR A 57 -11.13 1.16 0.88
CA THR A 57 -10.27 0.56 1.90
C THR A 57 -10.43 -0.95 1.91
N ALA A 58 -9.33 -1.70 1.80
CA ALA A 58 -9.33 -3.14 1.70
C ALA A 58 -8.33 -3.77 2.65
N PHE A 59 -8.59 -4.99 3.07
CA PHE A 59 -7.70 -5.75 3.93
C PHE A 59 -6.56 -6.37 3.12
N ARG A 60 -5.34 -6.32 3.66
CA ARG A 60 -4.13 -6.86 3.02
C ARG A 60 -3.53 -7.97 3.85
N PHE A 61 -3.08 -9.04 3.18
CA PHE A 61 -2.40 -10.13 3.84
C PHE A 61 -1.39 -10.81 2.90
N CYS A 62 -0.43 -11.50 3.48
CA CYS A 62 0.47 -12.37 2.74
C CYS A 62 -0.15 -13.77 2.65
N PRO A 63 -0.39 -14.35 1.45
CA PRO A 63 -1.03 -15.66 1.34
C PRO A 63 -0.19 -16.79 1.97
N ARG A 64 1.15 -16.67 2.02
CA ARG A 64 2.04 -17.61 2.71
C ARG A 64 2.06 -17.46 4.22
N TYR A 65 1.79 -16.27 4.72
CA TYR A 65 1.77 -15.95 6.15
C TYR A 65 0.47 -15.26 6.56
N PRO A 66 -0.70 -15.93 6.41
CA PRO A 66 -2.00 -15.29 6.60
C PRO A 66 -2.27 -14.85 8.03
N LYS A 67 -1.53 -15.38 9.00
CA LYS A 67 -1.65 -15.04 10.43
C LYS A 67 -0.84 -13.80 10.82
N LEU A 68 0.04 -13.33 9.93
CA LEU A 68 0.83 -12.15 10.17
C LEU A 68 -0.06 -10.91 9.91
N ASP A 69 -0.21 -10.10 10.93
CA ASP A 69 -0.81 -8.78 10.77
C ASP A 69 0.15 -7.87 10.02
N ILE A 70 -0.10 -7.70 8.72
CA ILE A 70 0.63 -6.76 7.87
C ILE A 70 0.24 -5.34 8.22
N GLU A 71 -1.01 -5.15 8.61
CA GLU A 71 -1.56 -3.88 9.05
C GLU A 71 -1.50 -3.80 10.57
N LEU A 72 -0.51 -3.09 11.09
CA LEU A 72 -0.51 -2.68 12.50
C LEU A 72 -1.60 -1.61 12.63
N LEU A 73 -2.79 -2.05 13.02
CA LEU A 73 -3.95 -1.18 13.16
C LEU A 73 -3.83 -0.35 14.44
N GLU A 74 -3.10 0.74 14.38
CA GLU A 74 -3.09 1.72 15.48
C GLU A 74 -4.44 2.44 15.62
N HIS A 75 -5.23 2.55 14.51
CA HIS A 75 -6.62 3.02 14.48
C HIS A 75 -7.48 2.08 13.63
N PRO A 76 -7.80 0.89 14.15
CA PRO A 76 -8.48 -0.13 13.38
C PRO A 76 -9.84 0.30 12.85
N LEU A 77 -10.52 1.19 13.59
CA LEU A 77 -11.83 1.70 13.18
C LEU A 77 -11.78 2.69 12.02
N GLU A 78 -10.65 3.37 11.80
CA GLU A 78 -10.51 4.37 10.74
C GLU A 78 -10.04 3.72 9.42
N ASN A 79 -9.29 2.62 9.50
CA ASN A 79 -8.62 1.98 8.38
C ASN A 79 -9.26 0.64 7.96
N THR A 80 -10.48 0.37 8.35
CA THR A 80 -11.25 -0.79 7.91
C THR A 80 -12.28 -0.40 6.86
N GLN A 81 -12.69 -1.37 6.06
CA GLN A 81 -13.78 -1.22 5.11
C GLN A 81 -15.08 -0.80 5.82
N ARG A 82 -15.73 0.26 5.32
CA ARG A 82 -16.98 0.82 5.87
C ARG A 82 -18.17 0.61 4.97
N SER A 83 -17.94 0.50 3.68
CA SER A 83 -18.95 0.29 2.66
C SER A 83 -18.46 -0.77 1.67
N PHE A 84 -19.36 -1.25 0.85
CA PHE A 84 -19.03 -2.20 -0.22
C PHE A 84 -19.94 -1.98 -1.43
N HIS A 85 -19.50 -2.44 -2.59
CA HIS A 85 -20.30 -2.39 -3.81
C HIS A 85 -21.10 -3.69 -3.99
N ALA A 86 -22.37 -3.52 -4.37
CA ALA A 86 -23.27 -4.61 -4.73
C ALA A 86 -24.06 -4.26 -5.99
N LEU A 87 -24.46 -5.25 -6.77
CA LEU A 87 -25.40 -5.07 -7.87
C LEU A 87 -26.82 -4.95 -7.29
N SER A 88 -27.54 -3.88 -7.62
CA SER A 88 -28.95 -3.74 -7.25
C SER A 88 -29.84 -4.60 -8.15
N LEU A 89 -30.69 -5.41 -7.55
CA LEU A 89 -31.72 -6.19 -8.24
C LEU A 89 -33.10 -5.51 -8.23
N ARG A 90 -33.20 -4.31 -7.61
CA ARG A 90 -34.45 -3.55 -7.48
C ARG A 90 -34.82 -2.82 -8.75
N ASP A 91 -33.82 -2.39 -9.50
CA ASP A 91 -34.02 -1.57 -10.69
C ASP A 91 -33.92 -2.41 -11.97
N ASN A 92 -35.07 -2.64 -12.59
CA ASN A 92 -35.15 -3.39 -13.85
C ASN A 92 -34.86 -2.50 -15.09
N ASN A 93 -34.62 -1.21 -14.90
CA ASN A 93 -34.35 -0.26 -15.99
C ASN A 93 -33.21 0.71 -15.63
N PRO A 94 -31.96 0.20 -15.50
CA PRO A 94 -30.84 1.04 -15.13
C PRO A 94 -30.56 2.13 -16.15
N ASP A 95 -30.16 3.31 -15.69
CA ASP A 95 -29.72 4.42 -16.54
C ASP A 95 -28.38 4.09 -17.20
N LEU A 96 -28.43 3.54 -18.40
CA LEU A 96 -27.24 3.12 -19.15
C LEU A 96 -26.25 4.26 -19.46
N LEU A 97 -26.67 5.54 -19.33
CA LEU A 97 -25.78 6.69 -19.48
C LEU A 97 -24.77 6.78 -18.32
N LYS A 98 -25.05 6.16 -17.19
CA LYS A 98 -24.11 6.05 -16.06
C LYS A 98 -23.07 4.96 -16.23
N GLY A 99 -23.09 4.23 -17.37
CA GLY A 99 -22.14 3.16 -17.66
C GLY A 99 -22.19 2.02 -16.62
N GLU A 100 -21.05 1.54 -16.21
CA GLU A 100 -20.92 0.44 -15.24
C GLU A 100 -21.56 0.73 -13.88
N MET A 101 -21.66 2.01 -13.49
CA MET A 101 -22.25 2.43 -12.23
C MET A 101 -23.79 2.42 -12.22
N ALA A 102 -24.43 2.16 -13.37
CA ALA A 102 -25.89 2.25 -13.52
C ALA A 102 -26.66 1.30 -12.60
N SER A 103 -26.10 0.13 -12.31
CA SER A 103 -26.72 -0.90 -11.47
C SER A 103 -25.98 -1.16 -10.17
N LEU A 104 -24.89 -0.41 -9.90
CA LEU A 104 -24.12 -0.55 -8.67
C LEU A 104 -24.73 0.30 -7.55
N SER A 105 -24.75 -0.28 -6.35
CA SER A 105 -25.06 0.41 -5.11
C SER A 105 -23.88 0.32 -4.17
N GLU A 106 -23.51 1.43 -3.57
CA GLU A 106 -22.61 1.44 -2.43
C GLU A 106 -23.45 1.29 -1.16
N LEU A 107 -23.15 0.26 -0.38
CA LEU A 107 -23.87 -0.12 0.82
C LEU A 107 -22.97 -0.06 2.04
N PRO A 108 -23.44 0.40 3.21
CA PRO A 108 -22.69 0.25 4.45
C PRO A 108 -22.56 -1.23 4.83
N ILE A 109 -21.47 -1.60 5.50
CA ILE A 109 -21.19 -3.00 5.89
C ILE A 109 -22.30 -3.62 6.76
N ASP A 110 -23.03 -2.81 7.52
CA ASP A 110 -24.12 -3.24 8.38
C ASP A 110 -25.25 -3.96 7.59
N VAL A 111 -25.40 -3.65 6.31
CA VAL A 111 -26.36 -4.35 5.44
C VAL A 111 -26.02 -5.83 5.29
N ALA A 112 -24.74 -6.17 5.32
CA ALA A 112 -24.27 -7.54 5.22
C ALA A 112 -24.34 -8.31 6.56
N GLU A 113 -24.59 -7.67 7.70
CA GLU A 113 -24.69 -8.35 9.02
C GLU A 113 -25.77 -9.44 9.08
N ASN A 114 -26.81 -9.32 8.24
CA ASN A 114 -27.87 -10.32 8.17
C ASN A 114 -27.46 -11.60 7.41
N ASP A 115 -26.31 -11.58 6.75
CA ASP A 115 -25.76 -12.75 6.09
C ASP A 115 -25.16 -13.70 7.12
N ARG A 116 -25.53 -14.98 7.05
CA ARG A 116 -25.04 -16.00 7.98
C ARG A 116 -23.53 -16.19 7.95
N TYR A 117 -22.89 -15.84 6.85
CA TYR A 117 -21.44 -15.95 6.66
C TYR A 117 -20.69 -14.69 7.06
N PHE A 118 -21.38 -13.60 7.39
CA PHE A 118 -20.74 -12.33 7.74
C PHE A 118 -19.70 -12.47 8.85
N SER A 119 -19.95 -13.34 9.83
CA SER A 119 -19.01 -13.64 10.91
C SER A 119 -17.70 -14.28 10.46
N MET A 120 -17.61 -14.79 9.22
CA MET A 120 -16.39 -15.39 8.68
C MET A 120 -15.35 -14.34 8.29
N PHE A 121 -15.80 -13.15 7.90
CA PHE A 121 -14.92 -12.08 7.43
C PHE A 121 -14.97 -10.81 8.29
N ALA A 122 -15.81 -10.79 9.32
CA ALA A 122 -15.94 -9.68 10.24
C ALA A 122 -15.49 -10.03 11.66
N SER A 123 -14.89 -9.04 12.34
CA SER A 123 -14.65 -9.04 13.78
C SER A 123 -15.37 -7.89 14.44
N THR A 124 -15.55 -7.96 15.75
CA THR A 124 -16.10 -6.88 16.55
C THR A 124 -15.01 -6.22 17.37
N TRP A 125 -14.91 -4.90 17.29
CA TRP A 125 -14.03 -4.12 18.16
C TRP A 125 -14.67 -3.99 19.55
N ASP A 126 -14.02 -4.59 20.55
CA ASP A 126 -14.38 -4.42 21.95
C ASP A 126 -13.61 -3.20 22.51
N ALA A 127 -14.36 -2.11 22.75
CA ALA A 127 -13.78 -0.87 23.25
C ALA A 127 -13.37 -0.95 24.73
N LEU A 128 -13.93 -1.89 25.51
CA LEU A 128 -13.58 -2.07 26.91
C LEU A 128 -12.24 -2.79 27.05
N ASP A 129 -12.09 -3.88 26.31
CA ASP A 129 -10.87 -4.69 26.33
C ASP A 129 -9.82 -4.20 25.31
N GLN A 130 -10.15 -3.21 24.47
CA GLN A 130 -9.32 -2.66 23.39
C GLN A 130 -8.74 -3.77 22.49
N ARG A 131 -9.58 -4.74 22.11
CA ARG A 131 -9.18 -5.87 21.28
C ARG A 131 -10.24 -6.20 20.24
N PHE A 132 -9.79 -6.91 19.22
CA PHE A 132 -10.68 -7.52 18.23
C PHE A 132 -11.16 -8.88 18.73
N VAL A 133 -12.46 -9.09 18.61
CA VAL A 133 -13.10 -10.39 18.88
C VAL A 133 -13.60 -10.92 17.54
N PRO A 134 -13.05 -12.05 17.04
CA PRO A 134 -13.49 -12.63 15.78
C PRO A 134 -14.99 -12.95 15.79
N GLY A 135 -15.67 -12.61 14.69
CA GLY A 135 -17.11 -12.78 14.55
C GLY A 135 -17.92 -11.58 15.04
N VAL A 136 -19.24 -11.75 15.02
CA VAL A 136 -20.22 -10.71 15.34
C VAL A 136 -20.69 -10.89 16.77
N SER A 137 -20.39 -9.96 17.66
CA SER A 137 -20.94 -9.89 19.01
C SER A 137 -22.01 -8.81 19.12
N ALA A 138 -22.89 -8.87 20.14
CA ALA A 138 -24.02 -7.97 20.29
C ALA A 138 -23.61 -6.49 20.40
N ASN A 139 -22.44 -6.20 20.98
CA ASN A 139 -21.96 -4.84 21.24
C ASN A 139 -20.60 -4.62 20.60
N GLY A 140 -20.40 -3.47 19.97
CA GLY A 140 -19.11 -3.03 19.39
C GLY A 140 -19.20 -2.72 17.89
N HIS A 141 -18.17 -2.04 17.38
CA HIS A 141 -18.08 -1.69 15.97
C HIS A 141 -17.59 -2.88 15.13
N ARG A 142 -18.19 -3.07 13.96
CA ARG A 142 -17.77 -4.09 13.00
C ARG A 142 -16.56 -3.63 12.22
N ILE A 143 -15.64 -4.56 12.01
CA ILE A 143 -14.52 -4.40 11.11
C ILE A 143 -14.44 -5.59 10.17
N ILE A 144 -13.94 -5.37 8.97
CA ILE A 144 -13.69 -6.41 7.98
C ILE A 144 -12.20 -6.73 8.03
N ASP A 145 -11.84 -7.85 8.66
CA ASP A 145 -10.45 -8.29 8.88
C ASP A 145 -10.18 -9.74 8.45
N PHE A 146 -11.22 -10.44 8.01
CA PHE A 146 -11.14 -11.84 7.56
C PHE A 146 -10.51 -12.80 8.59
N ALA A 147 -10.52 -12.45 9.88
CA ALA A 147 -9.77 -13.19 10.92
C ALA A 147 -10.15 -14.67 10.98
N ASN A 148 -11.44 -15.02 10.88
CA ASN A 148 -11.88 -16.43 10.95
C ASN A 148 -11.37 -17.25 9.76
N ILE A 149 -11.25 -16.65 8.59
CA ILE A 149 -10.73 -17.33 7.38
C ILE A 149 -9.21 -17.41 7.41
N LEU A 150 -8.54 -16.32 7.82
CA LEU A 150 -7.09 -16.20 7.72
C LEU A 150 -6.35 -16.70 8.97
N LYS A 151 -6.76 -16.25 10.18
CA LYS A 151 -6.08 -16.59 11.43
C LYS A 151 -6.53 -17.93 12.00
N HIS A 152 -7.83 -18.20 11.93
CA HIS A 152 -8.43 -19.43 12.42
C HIS A 152 -8.56 -20.52 11.34
N GLU A 153 -8.23 -20.21 10.09
CA GLU A 153 -8.19 -21.17 8.97
C GLU A 153 -9.49 -21.95 8.79
N ALA A 154 -10.63 -21.31 9.04
CA ALA A 154 -11.94 -21.93 8.87
C ALA A 154 -12.11 -22.54 7.46
N TYR A 155 -11.48 -21.95 6.47
CA TYR A 155 -11.36 -22.45 5.11
C TYR A 155 -9.93 -22.21 4.58
N PRO A 156 -9.41 -23.06 3.68
CA PRO A 156 -8.04 -22.97 3.19
C PRO A 156 -7.87 -21.84 2.12
N PHE A 157 -8.49 -20.69 2.32
CA PHE A 157 -8.53 -19.59 1.37
C PHE A 157 -7.14 -19.06 0.98
N ALA A 158 -6.32 -18.70 1.98
CA ALA A 158 -4.97 -18.19 1.74
C ALA A 158 -4.10 -19.19 0.98
N LYS A 159 -4.23 -20.48 1.34
CA LYS A 159 -3.51 -21.57 0.64
C LYS A 159 -3.99 -21.75 -0.80
N ALA A 160 -5.29 -21.62 -1.05
CA ALA A 160 -5.82 -21.72 -2.41
C ALA A 160 -5.31 -20.57 -3.30
N ILE A 161 -5.24 -19.34 -2.76
CA ILE A 161 -4.66 -18.19 -3.45
C ILE A 161 -3.16 -18.42 -3.73
N ASP A 162 -2.36 -18.88 -2.75
CA ASP A 162 -0.92 -19.14 -2.93
C ASP A 162 -0.69 -20.18 -4.04
N ILE A 163 -1.49 -21.25 -4.07
CA ILE A 163 -1.44 -22.26 -5.12
C ILE A 163 -1.80 -21.68 -6.49
N ALA A 164 -2.85 -20.86 -6.57
CA ALA A 164 -3.27 -20.21 -7.81
C ALA A 164 -2.19 -19.27 -8.36
N LEU A 165 -1.53 -18.50 -7.48
CA LEU A 165 -0.41 -17.63 -7.83
C LEU A 165 0.81 -18.44 -8.32
N ASP A 166 1.15 -19.54 -7.64
CA ASP A 166 2.26 -20.40 -8.05
C ASP A 166 2.01 -21.07 -9.41
N ILE A 167 0.77 -21.53 -9.68
CA ILE A 167 0.38 -22.08 -10.98
C ILE A 167 0.44 -20.99 -12.04
N GLY A 168 -0.16 -19.83 -11.78
CA GLY A 168 -0.17 -18.70 -12.71
C GLY A 168 1.25 -18.26 -13.08
N LYS A 169 2.13 -18.07 -12.09
CA LYS A 169 3.53 -17.71 -12.28
C LYS A 169 4.29 -18.74 -13.13
N ARG A 170 4.10 -20.03 -12.87
CA ARG A 170 4.74 -21.09 -13.68
C ARG A 170 4.21 -21.14 -15.09
N SER A 171 2.91 -20.96 -15.29
CA SER A 171 2.27 -20.99 -16.60
C SER A 171 2.64 -19.80 -17.46
N MET A 172 2.77 -18.61 -16.87
CA MET A 172 3.11 -17.36 -17.58
C MET A 172 4.62 -17.12 -17.69
N GLY A 173 5.45 -17.84 -16.91
CA GLY A 173 6.91 -17.64 -16.85
C GLY A 173 7.36 -16.31 -16.24
N THR A 174 6.43 -15.55 -15.63
CA THR A 174 6.66 -14.23 -15.06
C THR A 174 5.79 -14.05 -13.80
N PRO A 175 6.10 -13.10 -12.89
CA PRO A 175 5.16 -12.72 -11.84
C PRO A 175 3.79 -12.37 -12.38
N VAL A 176 2.75 -12.77 -11.65
CA VAL A 176 1.36 -12.62 -12.09
C VAL A 176 0.52 -11.91 -11.04
N GLU A 177 -0.55 -11.29 -11.52
CA GLU A 177 -1.67 -10.81 -10.75
C GLU A 177 -2.91 -11.61 -11.12
N ILE A 178 -3.70 -12.00 -10.12
CA ILE A 178 -5.01 -12.63 -10.30
C ILE A 178 -6.08 -11.75 -9.67
N GLU A 179 -7.22 -11.66 -10.35
CA GLU A 179 -8.45 -11.13 -9.77
C GLU A 179 -9.32 -12.32 -9.38
N TYR A 180 -9.93 -12.26 -8.19
CA TYR A 180 -10.68 -13.37 -7.65
C TYR A 180 -11.94 -12.93 -6.93
N ALA A 181 -12.88 -13.86 -6.79
CA ALA A 181 -14.00 -13.76 -5.87
C ALA A 181 -14.14 -15.06 -5.08
N LEU A 182 -14.60 -14.96 -3.84
CA LEU A 182 -14.95 -16.09 -2.98
C LEU A 182 -16.43 -15.97 -2.61
N ASN A 183 -17.18 -17.01 -2.85
CA ASN A 183 -18.60 -17.04 -2.51
C ASN A 183 -18.93 -18.28 -1.67
N PHE A 184 -19.67 -18.08 -0.60
CA PHE A 184 -20.28 -19.11 0.21
C PHE A 184 -21.66 -19.38 -0.34
N ASP A 185 -21.99 -20.62 -0.57
CA ASP A 185 -23.26 -21.05 -1.14
C ASP A 185 -23.98 -21.93 -0.12
N ASP A 186 -25.27 -21.66 0.13
CA ASP A 186 -26.08 -22.40 1.10
C ASP A 186 -26.24 -23.88 0.73
N ASP A 187 -26.20 -24.18 -0.55
CA ASP A 187 -26.34 -25.54 -1.08
C ASP A 187 -25.00 -26.31 -1.11
N LYS A 188 -23.90 -25.65 -0.87
CA LYS A 188 -22.56 -26.26 -0.86
C LYS A 188 -21.96 -26.25 0.54
N GLN A 189 -21.26 -27.30 0.90
CA GLN A 189 -20.55 -27.38 2.19
C GLN A 189 -19.31 -26.50 2.25
N GLU A 190 -18.74 -26.19 1.08
CA GLU A 190 -17.49 -25.42 0.95
C GLU A 190 -17.68 -24.20 0.04
N PRO A 191 -16.98 -23.10 0.31
CA PRO A 191 -17.02 -21.93 -0.55
C PRO A 191 -16.37 -22.21 -1.90
N THR A 192 -16.81 -21.48 -2.91
CA THR A 192 -16.24 -21.52 -4.26
C THR A 192 -15.32 -20.32 -4.47
N LEU A 193 -14.05 -20.59 -4.81
CA LEU A 193 -13.10 -19.57 -5.25
C LEU A 193 -13.16 -19.46 -6.78
N TYR A 194 -13.50 -18.28 -7.26
CA TYR A 194 -13.54 -17.93 -8.69
C TYR A 194 -12.27 -17.18 -9.04
N LEU A 195 -11.54 -17.65 -10.04
CA LEU A 195 -10.45 -16.90 -10.68
C LEU A 195 -11.04 -16.14 -11.86
N LEU A 196 -11.11 -14.82 -11.76
CA LEU A 196 -11.80 -13.96 -12.72
C LEU A 196 -10.86 -13.50 -13.84
N GLN A 197 -9.62 -13.17 -13.48
CA GLN A 197 -8.62 -12.73 -14.41
C GLN A 197 -7.22 -13.21 -13.96
N LEU A 198 -6.37 -13.54 -14.93
CA LEU A 198 -4.94 -13.77 -14.74
C LEU A 198 -4.18 -12.90 -15.74
N LYS A 199 -3.26 -12.08 -15.24
CA LYS A 199 -2.42 -11.21 -16.09
C LYS A 199 -0.98 -11.16 -15.57
N PRO A 200 0.02 -10.86 -16.43
CA PRO A 200 1.36 -10.54 -15.97
C PRO A 200 1.31 -9.35 -15.00
N LEU A 201 2.00 -9.47 -13.88
CA LEU A 201 2.12 -8.38 -12.90
C LEU A 201 3.04 -7.27 -13.40
N ILE A 202 4.02 -7.61 -14.23
CA ILE A 202 5.06 -6.70 -14.69
C ILE A 202 4.81 -6.37 -16.16
N HIS A 203 4.65 -5.09 -16.48
CA HIS A 203 4.82 -4.61 -17.84
C HIS A 203 6.31 -4.71 -18.19
N LEU A 204 6.63 -5.18 -19.41
CA LEU A 204 8.02 -5.34 -19.89
C LEU A 204 8.84 -4.06 -19.77
N GLU A 205 8.18 -2.90 -19.78
CA GLU A 205 8.78 -1.56 -19.65
C GLU A 205 9.27 -1.25 -18.23
N ASP A 206 8.77 -1.96 -17.21
CA ASP A 206 9.13 -1.76 -15.80
C ASP A 206 10.22 -2.73 -15.30
N GLN A 207 10.77 -3.56 -16.17
CA GLN A 207 11.84 -4.49 -15.80
C GLN A 207 13.19 -3.75 -15.81
N ILE A 208 13.57 -3.24 -14.64
CA ILE A 208 14.92 -2.73 -14.42
C ILE A 208 15.66 -3.74 -13.56
N GLU A 209 16.78 -4.21 -14.06
CA GLU A 209 17.76 -4.94 -13.27
C GLU A 209 18.95 -4.03 -13.01
N ILE A 210 19.21 -3.76 -11.74
CA ILE A 210 20.29 -2.86 -11.34
C ILE A 210 21.48 -3.72 -10.92
N ASP A 211 22.53 -3.72 -11.74
CA ASP A 211 23.81 -4.27 -11.36
C ASP A 211 24.64 -3.22 -10.61
N LEU A 212 24.60 -3.27 -9.28
CA LEU A 212 25.37 -2.35 -8.43
C LEU A 212 26.86 -2.50 -8.61
N SER A 213 27.37 -3.64 -9.08
CA SER A 213 28.80 -3.82 -9.31
C SER A 213 29.33 -2.97 -10.45
N SER A 214 28.44 -2.59 -11.38
CA SER A 214 28.76 -1.71 -12.52
C SER A 214 28.62 -0.22 -12.20
N ILE A 215 28.03 0.14 -11.05
CA ILE A 215 27.79 1.55 -10.67
C ILE A 215 28.96 2.06 -9.83
N GLN A 216 29.64 3.09 -10.33
CA GLN A 216 30.59 3.84 -9.53
C GLN A 216 29.81 4.73 -8.54
N LYS A 217 30.12 4.65 -7.24
CA LYS A 217 29.42 5.44 -6.21
C LYS A 217 29.49 6.94 -6.48
N ASP A 218 30.61 7.41 -6.99
CA ASP A 218 30.82 8.82 -7.34
C ASP A 218 30.00 9.27 -8.56
N ALA A 219 29.35 8.34 -9.28
CA ALA A 219 28.51 8.66 -10.42
C ALA A 219 27.02 8.88 -10.04
N CYS A 220 26.65 8.65 -8.80
CA CYS A 220 25.29 8.87 -8.29
C CYS A 220 25.33 9.60 -6.94
N PHE A 221 24.38 10.52 -6.74
CA PHE A 221 24.32 11.22 -5.46
C PHE A 221 23.62 10.40 -4.37
N LEU A 222 22.87 9.37 -4.76
CA LEU A 222 22.12 8.52 -3.85
C LEU A 222 22.12 7.06 -4.33
N LEU A 223 22.49 6.14 -3.45
CA LEU A 223 22.50 4.70 -3.67
C LEU A 223 22.08 3.98 -2.41
N SER A 224 21.18 3.00 -2.51
CA SER A 224 20.73 2.19 -1.38
C SER A 224 20.44 0.76 -1.79
N ARG A 225 20.69 -0.18 -0.86
CA ARG A 225 20.23 -1.57 -0.93
C ARG A 225 18.94 -1.83 -0.16
N ASN A 226 18.37 -0.78 0.42
CA ASN A 226 17.13 -0.85 1.16
C ASN A 226 16.08 0.04 0.49
N CYS A 227 15.61 -0.39 -0.68
CA CYS A 227 14.59 0.34 -1.41
C CYS A 227 13.35 -0.51 -1.67
N MET A 228 12.24 0.18 -1.94
CA MET A 228 10.96 -0.38 -2.34
C MET A 228 10.36 0.39 -3.49
N GLY A 229 9.60 -0.30 -4.29
CA GLY A 229 9.13 0.18 -5.57
C GLY A 229 9.88 -0.49 -6.71
N ASN A 230 9.49 -0.20 -7.94
CA ASN A 230 10.11 -0.74 -9.15
C ASN A 230 10.03 0.29 -10.27
N GLY A 231 10.92 0.16 -11.25
CA GLY A 231 10.88 0.98 -12.45
C GLY A 231 11.85 2.16 -12.45
N ARG A 232 11.79 2.94 -13.52
CA ARG A 232 12.59 4.16 -13.72
C ARG A 232 11.70 5.39 -13.64
N ASP A 233 12.20 6.45 -13.06
CA ASP A 233 11.52 7.72 -12.97
C ASP A 233 12.43 8.84 -13.45
N LEU A 234 11.95 9.60 -14.43
CA LEU A 234 12.62 10.74 -15.03
C LEU A 234 11.78 12.02 -14.87
N SER A 235 10.75 12.01 -14.04
CA SER A 235 9.83 13.15 -13.91
C SER A 235 10.24 14.14 -12.83
N ILE A 236 11.10 13.75 -11.90
CA ILE A 236 11.43 14.54 -10.71
C ILE A 236 12.56 15.53 -11.01
N HIS A 237 12.25 16.81 -10.85
CA HIS A 237 13.17 17.94 -10.97
C HIS A 237 13.42 18.64 -9.63
N ASN A 238 12.64 18.31 -8.59
CA ASN A 238 12.68 19.01 -7.33
C ASN A 238 13.12 18.07 -6.20
N ILE A 239 13.92 18.60 -5.28
CA ILE A 239 14.35 17.92 -4.06
C ILE A 239 13.93 18.78 -2.88
N VAL A 240 13.13 18.20 -1.98
CA VAL A 240 12.84 18.77 -0.65
C VAL A 240 13.64 17.96 0.36
N TRP A 241 14.48 18.63 1.14
CA TRP A 241 15.33 17.93 2.07
C TRP A 241 15.53 18.69 3.37
N VAL A 242 15.67 17.93 4.47
CA VAL A 242 16.03 18.48 5.78
C VAL A 242 17.56 18.59 5.85
N ASP A 243 18.09 19.79 6.08
CA ASP A 243 19.55 20.01 6.22
C ASP A 243 20.06 19.28 7.48
N PRO A 244 20.88 18.23 7.34
CA PRO A 244 21.41 17.48 8.49
C PRO A 244 22.18 18.34 9.51
N ARG A 245 22.79 19.44 9.06
CA ARG A 245 23.54 20.36 9.93
C ARG A 245 22.64 21.20 10.83
N LYS A 246 21.34 21.31 10.47
CA LYS A 246 20.33 22.07 11.20
C LYS A 246 19.33 21.18 11.94
N PHE A 247 19.37 19.87 11.68
CA PHE A 247 18.43 18.93 12.27
C PHE A 247 18.62 18.79 13.77
N GLN A 248 17.54 18.94 14.52
CA GLN A 248 17.47 18.71 15.96
C GLN A 248 16.23 17.88 16.31
N ARG A 249 16.41 16.82 17.11
CA ARG A 249 15.33 15.89 17.47
C ARG A 249 14.15 16.54 18.21
N ASN A 250 14.39 17.61 18.93
CA ASN A 250 13.34 18.35 19.65
C ASN A 250 12.54 19.29 18.76
N GLU A 251 13.00 19.56 17.54
CA GLU A 251 12.40 20.48 16.56
C GLU A 251 11.67 19.78 15.42
N THR A 252 11.44 18.45 15.51
CA THR A 252 10.83 17.65 14.43
C THR A 252 9.39 18.04 14.10
N LEU A 253 8.64 18.61 15.05
CA LEU A 253 7.31 19.20 14.80
C LEU A 253 7.39 20.47 13.95
N GLU A 254 8.41 21.31 14.19
CA GLU A 254 8.66 22.50 13.39
C GLU A 254 9.10 22.10 11.97
N ILE A 255 9.96 21.09 11.86
CA ILE A 255 10.37 20.51 10.58
C ILE A 255 9.15 19.99 9.79
N ALA A 256 8.21 19.31 10.44
CA ALA A 256 6.99 18.84 9.79
C ALA A 256 6.15 19.99 9.22
N ALA A 257 6.01 21.09 9.97
CA ALA A 257 5.30 22.28 9.49
C ALA A 257 6.02 22.94 8.30
N GLU A 258 7.35 23.02 8.33
CA GLU A 258 8.14 23.55 7.20
C GLU A 258 8.01 22.69 5.93
N ILE A 259 7.97 21.36 6.08
CA ILE A 259 7.72 20.43 4.97
C ILE A 259 6.32 20.66 4.37
N GLU A 260 5.29 20.86 5.22
CA GLU A 260 3.95 21.18 4.76
C GLU A 260 3.90 22.47 3.96
N GLU A 261 4.60 23.53 4.40
CA GLU A 261 4.70 24.79 3.64
C GLU A 261 5.30 24.54 2.24
N LEU A 262 6.32 23.69 2.14
CA LEU A 262 6.94 23.34 0.85
C LEU A 262 6.03 22.45 -0.01
N ASP A 263 5.24 21.54 0.57
CA ASP A 263 4.24 20.73 -0.15
C ASP A 263 3.09 21.59 -0.66
N VAL A 264 2.63 22.59 0.12
CA VAL A 264 1.63 23.57 -0.33
C VAL A 264 2.13 24.34 -1.55
N LEU A 265 3.41 24.70 -1.58
CA LEU A 265 4.02 25.32 -2.76
C LEU A 265 4.05 24.36 -3.94
N ALA A 266 4.45 23.09 -3.71
CA ALA A 266 4.47 22.05 -4.74
C ALA A 266 3.07 21.84 -5.35
N ARG A 267 2.05 21.79 -4.51
CA ARG A 267 0.64 21.68 -4.93
C ARG A 267 0.18 22.87 -5.75
N LYS A 268 0.53 24.09 -5.31
CA LYS A 268 0.15 25.33 -6.00
C LYS A 268 0.78 25.44 -7.38
N GLU A 269 2.03 25.01 -7.52
CA GLU A 269 2.81 25.10 -8.76
C GLU A 269 2.80 23.79 -9.57
N ASN A 270 2.13 22.75 -9.05
CA ASN A 270 1.93 21.46 -9.68
C ASN A 270 3.26 20.76 -10.06
N PHE A 271 4.15 20.58 -9.09
CA PHE A 271 5.37 19.80 -9.26
C PHE A 271 5.53 18.71 -8.20
N ASP A 272 6.10 17.59 -8.60
CA ASP A 272 6.45 16.49 -7.72
C ASP A 272 7.91 16.63 -7.24
N TYR A 273 8.24 15.98 -6.11
CA TYR A 273 9.57 16.07 -5.53
C TYR A 273 10.06 14.76 -4.90
N LEU A 274 11.38 14.67 -4.75
CA LEU A 274 12.09 13.72 -3.91
C LEU A 274 12.19 14.31 -2.50
N LEU A 275 11.71 13.58 -1.48
CA LEU A 275 11.78 13.99 -0.08
C LEU A 275 12.92 13.26 0.62
N ILE A 276 13.86 13.99 1.24
CA ILE A 276 15.01 13.42 1.96
C ILE A 276 15.04 13.96 3.39
N GLY A 277 15.17 13.08 4.38
CA GLY A 277 15.32 13.53 5.77
C GLY A 277 15.84 12.49 6.73
N PRO A 278 16.27 12.95 7.92
CA PRO A 278 16.83 12.10 8.95
C PRO A 278 15.75 11.34 9.73
N GLY A 279 16.03 10.08 10.03
CA GLY A 279 15.14 9.22 10.79
C GLY A 279 13.91 8.80 10.00
N ARG A 280 12.81 8.55 10.69
CA ARG A 280 11.54 8.10 10.10
C ARG A 280 10.69 9.26 9.63
N TRP A 281 10.00 9.07 8.52
CA TRP A 281 8.90 9.93 8.12
C TRP A 281 7.56 9.39 8.67
N GLY A 282 6.65 10.29 9.01
CA GLY A 282 5.30 9.93 9.47
C GLY A 282 5.25 9.17 10.79
N THR A 283 6.29 9.25 11.59
CA THR A 283 6.33 8.62 12.92
C THR A 283 5.52 9.41 13.94
N ARG A 284 4.81 8.73 14.82
CA ARG A 284 4.17 9.37 15.99
C ARG A 284 5.17 9.73 17.09
N ASP A 285 6.25 8.95 17.20
CA ASP A 285 7.33 9.28 18.12
C ASP A 285 8.25 10.29 17.46
N ARG A 286 8.09 11.54 17.84
CA ARG A 286 8.91 12.67 17.36
C ARG A 286 10.41 12.50 17.59
N TRP A 287 10.82 11.59 18.47
CA TRP A 287 12.23 11.32 18.74
C TRP A 287 12.85 10.33 17.74
N LEU A 288 12.04 9.67 16.93
CA LEU A 288 12.46 8.73 15.91
C LEU A 288 12.50 9.35 14.49
N GLY A 289 11.99 10.57 14.31
CA GLY A 289 11.96 11.22 13.00
C GLY A 289 10.94 12.35 12.89
N VAL A 290 10.51 12.66 11.70
CA VAL A 290 9.63 13.80 11.40
C VAL A 290 8.18 13.33 11.31
N PRO A 291 7.26 13.80 12.16
CA PRO A 291 5.89 13.32 12.28
C PRO A 291 4.94 13.98 11.25
N VAL A 292 5.25 13.84 9.96
CA VAL A 292 4.37 14.31 8.88
C VAL A 292 3.22 13.34 8.63
N SER A 293 2.07 13.88 8.23
CA SER A 293 0.98 13.11 7.63
C SER A 293 1.06 13.14 6.09
N PHE A 294 0.31 12.27 5.40
CA PHE A 294 0.38 12.19 3.94
C PHE A 294 -0.15 13.42 3.21
N ASP A 295 -1.11 14.10 3.78
CA ASP A 295 -1.61 15.37 3.26
C ASP A 295 -0.56 16.50 3.30
N GLN A 296 0.41 16.41 4.22
CA GLN A 296 1.54 17.34 4.33
C GLN A 296 2.69 17.04 3.35
N ILE A 297 2.67 15.88 2.68
CA ILE A 297 3.69 15.44 1.70
C ILE A 297 3.06 14.86 0.43
N SER A 298 1.92 15.37 0.04
CA SER A 298 1.08 14.82 -1.02
C SER A 298 1.73 14.76 -2.40
N HIS A 299 2.77 15.57 -2.65
CA HIS A 299 3.52 15.62 -3.90
C HIS A 299 4.88 14.91 -3.84
N ALA A 300 5.21 14.27 -2.70
CA ALA A 300 6.38 13.41 -2.61
C ALA A 300 6.17 12.11 -3.41
N LYS A 301 6.97 11.87 -4.44
CA LYS A 301 6.93 10.62 -5.25
C LYS A 301 7.96 9.60 -4.82
N VAL A 302 9.02 10.07 -4.18
CA VAL A 302 10.08 9.26 -3.61
C VAL A 302 10.39 9.79 -2.23
N ILE A 303 10.51 8.89 -1.25
CA ILE A 303 10.83 9.23 0.13
C ILE A 303 12.12 8.52 0.53
N VAL A 304 13.05 9.29 1.09
CA VAL A 304 14.33 8.80 1.58
C VAL A 304 14.44 9.07 3.07
N GLU A 305 14.64 8.01 3.84
CA GLU A 305 15.05 8.06 5.24
C GLU A 305 16.56 7.89 5.32
N MET A 306 17.23 8.72 6.08
CA MET A 306 18.67 8.59 6.28
C MET A 306 19.06 8.59 7.75
N ASP A 307 20.07 7.80 8.10
CA ASP A 307 20.71 7.87 9.39
C ASP A 307 21.67 9.07 9.45
N LEU A 308 21.83 9.64 10.64
CA LEU A 308 22.85 10.62 10.93
C LEU A 308 23.80 10.11 12.01
N PRO A 309 25.02 10.67 12.12
CA PRO A 309 25.92 10.38 13.23
C PRO A 309 25.23 10.57 14.58
N GLY A 310 25.14 9.50 15.39
CA GLY A 310 24.44 9.50 16.67
C GLY A 310 22.91 9.51 16.59
N PHE A 311 22.33 9.35 15.39
CA PHE A 311 20.91 9.21 15.17
C PHE A 311 20.62 8.11 14.13
N VAL A 312 20.72 6.88 14.60
CA VAL A 312 20.41 5.68 13.80
C VAL A 312 19.04 5.20 14.23
N VAL A 313 18.13 5.04 13.30
CA VAL A 313 16.73 4.65 13.53
C VAL A 313 16.35 3.58 12.54
N ASP A 314 15.71 2.52 13.01
CA ASP A 314 15.14 1.49 12.11
C ASP A 314 14.15 2.14 11.15
N SER A 315 14.02 1.56 9.95
CA SER A 315 13.10 2.07 8.93
C SER A 315 11.64 2.12 9.42
N SER A 316 10.81 2.96 8.77
CA SER A 316 9.38 3.10 9.06
C SER A 316 8.54 1.85 8.74
N LEU A 317 9.17 0.74 8.38
CA LEU A 317 8.54 -0.53 8.04
C LEU A 317 7.54 -0.96 9.13
N GLY A 318 6.29 -1.22 8.73
CA GLY A 318 5.23 -1.64 9.65
C GLY A 318 4.43 -0.50 10.30
N SER A 319 4.70 0.76 9.96
CA SER A 319 3.87 1.89 10.40
C SER A 319 2.71 2.16 9.43
N HIS A 320 1.69 2.88 9.92
CA HIS A 320 0.60 3.41 9.08
C HIS A 320 1.11 4.23 7.91
N PHE A 321 2.14 5.00 8.15
CA PHE A 321 2.83 5.77 7.11
C PHE A 321 3.29 4.85 5.99
N PHE A 322 3.90 3.72 6.35
CA PHE A 322 4.39 2.77 5.37
C PHE A 322 3.28 2.10 4.54
N HIS A 323 2.15 1.82 5.18
CA HIS A 323 0.97 1.29 4.49
C HIS A 323 0.50 2.23 3.35
N ASN A 324 0.45 3.51 3.62
CA ASN A 324 0.06 4.50 2.62
C ASN A 324 1.09 4.63 1.48
N LEU A 325 2.40 4.52 1.76
CA LEU A 325 3.43 4.45 0.71
C LEU A 325 3.13 3.35 -0.30
N THR A 326 2.80 2.16 0.20
CA THR A 326 2.49 1.01 -0.66
C THR A 326 1.20 1.23 -1.45
N THR A 327 0.17 1.82 -0.84
CA THR A 327 -1.11 2.11 -1.50
C THR A 327 -0.95 3.15 -2.60
N MET A 328 -0.20 4.20 -2.34
CA MET A 328 0.03 5.30 -3.28
C MET A 328 1.15 5.01 -4.27
N ARG A 329 1.80 3.83 -4.19
CA ARG A 329 2.97 3.46 -5.01
C ARG A 329 4.11 4.47 -4.93
N ILE A 330 4.27 5.11 -3.77
CA ILE A 330 5.39 6.02 -3.51
C ILE A 330 6.64 5.16 -3.31
N LYS A 331 7.71 5.49 -4.01
CA LYS A 331 8.99 4.79 -3.91
C LYS A 331 9.68 5.18 -2.61
N TYR A 332 10.38 4.25 -2.00
CA TYR A 332 11.03 4.44 -0.71
C TYR A 332 12.46 3.95 -0.71
N MET A 333 13.34 4.67 -0.01
CA MET A 333 14.73 4.28 0.21
C MET A 333 15.14 4.55 1.66
N LYS A 334 15.99 3.68 2.20
CA LYS A 334 16.67 3.90 3.48
C LYS A 334 18.17 3.94 3.26
N ILE A 335 18.81 4.99 3.72
CA ILE A 335 20.29 5.14 3.75
C ILE A 335 20.77 4.84 5.15
N ASN A 336 21.52 3.76 5.32
CA ASN A 336 22.05 3.36 6.62
C ASN A 336 23.45 3.91 6.81
N GLN A 337 23.67 4.52 7.97
CA GLN A 337 24.99 4.98 8.35
C GLN A 337 25.97 3.79 8.53
N GLY A 338 27.14 3.89 7.92
CA GLY A 338 28.17 2.85 8.02
C GLY A 338 27.96 1.65 7.10
N SER A 339 26.89 1.60 6.31
CA SER A 339 26.75 0.64 5.23
C SER A 339 27.79 0.92 4.12
N ALA A 340 28.54 -0.11 3.73
CA ALA A 340 29.46 0.02 2.61
C ALA A 340 28.75 0.17 1.27
N ASP A 341 27.48 -0.20 1.21
CA ASP A 341 26.67 -0.28 -0.01
C ASP A 341 25.72 0.92 -0.19
N ASP A 342 25.40 1.61 0.90
CA ASP A 342 24.57 2.81 0.85
C ASP A 342 25.44 4.06 0.70
N HIS A 343 24.93 5.06 -0.05
CA HIS A 343 25.64 6.31 -0.31
C HIS A 343 24.65 7.46 -0.47
N ILE A 344 25.00 8.63 0.07
CA ILE A 344 24.37 9.91 -0.22
C ILE A 344 25.43 10.97 -0.26
N ASP A 345 25.50 11.71 -1.37
CA ASP A 345 26.43 12.84 -1.53
C ASP A 345 25.77 14.13 -1.01
N LEU A 346 25.97 14.38 0.28
CA LEU A 346 25.48 15.60 0.93
C LEU A 346 26.22 16.85 0.42
N GLU A 347 27.49 16.75 0.03
CA GLU A 347 28.26 17.88 -0.49
C GLU A 347 27.67 18.35 -1.81
N TRP A 348 27.25 17.41 -2.65
CA TRP A 348 26.51 17.74 -3.86
C TRP A 348 25.19 18.48 -3.54
N LEU A 349 24.39 18.00 -2.59
CA LEU A 349 23.17 18.69 -2.17
C LEU A 349 23.44 20.10 -1.67
N TYR A 350 24.51 20.29 -0.88
CA TYR A 350 24.90 21.61 -0.40
C TYR A 350 25.41 22.54 -1.51
N SER A 351 25.93 22.00 -2.58
CA SER A 351 26.39 22.78 -3.74
C SER A 351 25.26 23.35 -4.59
N LEU A 352 24.05 22.78 -4.47
CA LEU A 352 22.90 23.21 -5.26
C LEU A 352 22.36 24.55 -4.76
N LYS A 353 21.90 25.37 -5.70
CA LYS A 353 21.27 26.64 -5.34
C LYS A 353 19.87 26.41 -4.78
N PRO A 354 19.59 26.83 -3.54
CA PRO A 354 18.23 26.74 -3.01
C PRO A 354 17.23 27.59 -3.82
N ARG A 355 16.08 27.02 -4.13
CA ARG A 355 14.93 27.75 -4.65
C ARG A 355 14.18 28.42 -3.51
N VAL A 356 13.91 27.63 -2.43
CA VAL A 356 13.30 28.09 -1.19
C VAL A 356 14.09 27.46 -0.03
N GLY A 357 14.40 28.25 0.99
CA GLY A 357 15.00 27.77 2.22
C GLY A 357 14.17 28.22 3.41
N THR A 358 13.88 27.29 4.31
CA THR A 358 13.30 27.54 5.63
C THR A 358 14.39 27.45 6.70
N ARG A 359 13.99 27.39 7.97
CA ARG A 359 14.98 27.22 9.05
C ARG A 359 15.73 25.90 8.95
N HIS A 360 15.05 24.78 8.69
CA HIS A 360 15.59 23.44 8.68
C HIS A 360 15.58 22.80 7.28
N CYS A 361 14.63 23.19 6.42
CA CYS A 361 14.37 22.54 5.16
C CYS A 361 14.80 23.38 3.97
N VAL A 362 15.09 22.70 2.87
CA VAL A 362 15.49 23.32 1.59
C VAL A 362 14.71 22.67 0.46
N LEU A 363 14.14 23.49 -0.40
CA LEU A 363 13.64 23.09 -1.72
C LEU A 363 14.67 23.52 -2.76
N THR A 364 15.11 22.58 -3.57
CA THR A 364 16.02 22.80 -4.69
C THR A 364 15.38 22.35 -5.98
N GLU A 365 15.45 23.15 -7.02
CA GLU A 365 15.01 22.83 -8.37
C GLU A 365 16.22 22.55 -9.26
N LEU A 366 16.18 21.43 -9.96
CA LEU A 366 17.25 21.01 -10.86
C LEU A 366 16.93 21.39 -12.31
N ASN A 367 17.97 21.74 -13.07
CA ASN A 367 17.83 22.05 -14.50
C ASN A 367 17.48 20.81 -15.32
N THR A 368 17.83 19.62 -14.84
CA THR A 368 17.56 18.32 -15.48
C THR A 368 16.88 17.41 -14.48
N SER A 369 16.02 16.51 -14.98
CA SER A 369 15.37 15.50 -14.13
C SER A 369 16.40 14.53 -13.53
N LEU A 370 16.06 14.00 -12.35
CA LEU A 370 16.79 12.89 -11.76
C LEU A 370 16.52 11.60 -12.56
N ASP A 371 17.56 10.82 -12.86
CA ASP A 371 17.42 9.45 -13.36
C ASP A 371 17.38 8.51 -12.14
N MET A 372 16.17 8.24 -11.66
CA MET A 372 15.96 7.38 -10.52
C MET A 372 15.56 5.99 -10.97
N ARG A 373 16.24 4.98 -10.44
CA ARG A 373 16.04 3.58 -10.79
C ARG A 373 15.81 2.76 -9.53
N PHE A 374 14.80 1.91 -9.54
CA PHE A 374 14.39 1.07 -8.43
C PHE A 374 14.24 -0.37 -8.89
N ASP A 375 14.95 -1.29 -8.26
CA ASP A 375 14.76 -2.72 -8.42
C ASP A 375 14.20 -3.32 -7.13
N GLY A 376 12.90 -3.28 -6.96
CA GLY A 376 12.22 -3.83 -5.79
C GLY A 376 12.40 -5.33 -5.61
N ARG A 377 12.89 -6.07 -6.62
CA ARG A 377 13.19 -7.52 -6.51
C ARG A 377 14.46 -7.75 -5.71
N SER A 378 15.45 -6.91 -5.89
CA SER A 378 16.74 -6.99 -5.19
C SER A 378 16.83 -5.99 -4.02
N GLY A 379 15.85 -5.11 -3.85
CA GLY A 379 15.85 -4.05 -2.83
C GLY A 379 16.80 -2.90 -3.16
N LYS A 380 17.10 -2.65 -4.45
CA LYS A 380 18.08 -1.66 -4.89
C LYS A 380 17.41 -0.48 -5.59
#